data_c32d3131741f6eb416f19aa458b4b249
#
_entry.id   c32d3131741f6eb416f19aa458b4b249
#
_cell.length_a   1.000
_cell.length_b   1.000
_cell.length_c   1.000
_cell.angle_alpha   90.00
_cell.angle_beta   90.00
_cell.angle_gamma   90.00
#
_symmetry.space_group_name_H-M   'P 1'
#
loop_
_entity.id
_entity.type
_entity.pdbx_description
1 polymer ?
#
loop_
_entity_poly.entity_id
_entity_poly.type
_entity_poly.pdbx_seq_one_letter_code
_entity_poly.pdbx_strand_id
1 'polypeptide(L)'
;MPATARWTARKIGLDGFTPGQINELDTNILIGASYLKLALDEFRGSMPLAAAAYNAGPNRPRAWRNGPTLEAAIWAETIPYGETRDYVKKVLSNTTDYAALLSGRPQSLKSRLGSVGPAPVDEPVLTKDLP
;
A
#
# COMPACT_ATOMS: atom_id res chain seq x y z
N MET A 1 1.32 10.38 -9.76
CA MET A 1 0.19 11.27 -10.05
C MET A 1 0.41 12.62 -9.37
N PRO A 2 0.35 13.72 -10.10
CA PRO A 2 0.71 15.04 -9.54
C PRO A 2 -0.14 15.47 -8.33
N ALA A 3 -1.43 15.14 -8.33
CA ALA A 3 -2.32 15.52 -7.22
C ALA A 3 -1.97 14.75 -5.93
N THR A 4 -1.74 13.46 -6.03
CA THR A 4 -1.32 12.62 -4.92
C THR A 4 0.05 13.06 -4.39
N ALA A 5 0.99 13.37 -5.27
CA ALA A 5 2.31 13.86 -4.88
C ALA A 5 2.22 15.18 -4.10
N ARG A 6 1.41 16.13 -4.57
CA ARG A 6 1.19 17.41 -3.84
C ARG A 6 0.53 17.20 -2.48
N TRP A 7 -0.47 16.33 -2.43
CA TRP A 7 -1.13 15.99 -1.17
C TRP A 7 -0.14 15.40 -0.16
N THR A 8 0.65 14.40 -0.62
CA THR A 8 1.66 13.75 0.23
C THR A 8 2.70 14.76 0.72
N ALA A 9 3.22 15.61 -0.17
CA ALA A 9 4.18 16.63 0.19
C ALA A 9 3.66 17.55 1.32
N ARG A 10 2.40 17.98 1.22
CA ARG A 10 1.77 18.77 2.29
C ARG A 10 1.67 18.01 3.61
N LYS A 11 1.29 16.73 3.55
CA LYS A 11 1.15 15.90 4.76
C LYS A 11 2.47 15.68 5.50
N ILE A 12 3.59 15.64 4.79
CA ILE A 12 4.92 15.45 5.39
C ILE A 12 5.66 16.76 5.63
N GLY A 13 5.03 17.92 5.37
CA GLY A 13 5.63 19.22 5.61
C GLY A 13 6.73 19.60 4.63
N LEU A 14 6.72 19.08 3.42
CA LEU A 14 7.67 19.43 2.38
C LEU A 14 7.25 20.74 1.71
N ASP A 15 7.72 21.83 2.26
CA ASP A 15 7.40 23.17 1.78
C ASP A 15 8.04 23.46 0.41
N GLY A 16 7.32 24.22 -0.41
CA GLY A 16 7.81 24.61 -1.72
C GLY A 16 7.85 23.51 -2.78
N PHE A 17 7.23 22.36 -2.50
CA PHE A 17 7.12 21.29 -3.50
C PHE A 17 6.36 21.75 -4.74
N THR A 18 6.95 21.52 -5.92
CA THR A 18 6.31 21.74 -7.22
C THR A 18 6.23 20.41 -7.98
N PRO A 19 5.21 20.23 -8.85
CA PRO A 19 5.08 18.97 -9.63
C PRO A 19 6.31 18.62 -10.48
N GLY A 20 7.09 19.61 -10.90
CA GLY A 20 8.33 19.38 -11.65
C GLY A 20 9.40 18.63 -10.86
N GLN A 21 9.40 18.75 -9.53
CA GLN A 21 10.35 18.08 -8.66
C GLN A 21 10.13 16.57 -8.55
N ILE A 22 8.99 16.06 -8.99
CA ILE A 22 8.73 14.62 -8.98
C ILE A 22 9.69 13.84 -9.86
N ASN A 23 10.35 14.52 -10.81
CA ASN A 23 11.37 13.92 -11.66
C ASN A 23 12.75 13.84 -10.98
N GLU A 24 12.95 14.50 -9.85
CA GLU A 24 14.14 14.34 -9.03
C GLU A 24 14.04 13.02 -8.27
N LEU A 25 15.06 12.16 -8.42
CA LEU A 25 15.03 10.81 -7.86
C LEU A 25 14.76 10.80 -6.36
N ASP A 26 15.49 11.59 -5.59
CA ASP A 26 15.36 11.63 -4.12
C ASP A 26 13.99 12.13 -3.68
N THR A 27 13.46 13.16 -4.33
CA THR A 27 12.12 13.70 -4.06
C THR A 27 11.05 12.69 -4.42
N ASN A 28 11.18 12.00 -5.55
CA ASN A 28 10.25 10.95 -5.98
C ASN A 28 10.22 9.80 -4.98
N ILE A 29 11.37 9.32 -4.53
CA ILE A 29 11.48 8.25 -3.53
C ILE A 29 10.83 8.70 -2.21
N LEU A 30 11.11 9.91 -1.74
CA LEU A 30 10.55 10.44 -0.50
C LEU A 30 9.01 10.51 -0.57
N ILE A 31 8.47 11.07 -1.64
CA ILE A 31 7.01 11.18 -1.84
C ILE A 31 6.36 9.80 -1.91
N GLY A 32 6.91 8.88 -2.69
CA GLY A 32 6.38 7.54 -2.84
C GLY A 32 6.42 6.74 -1.54
N ALA A 33 7.54 6.75 -0.84
CA ALA A 33 7.69 6.07 0.44
C ALA A 33 6.77 6.67 1.52
N SER A 34 6.62 7.98 1.54
CA SER A 34 5.75 8.67 2.50
C SER A 34 4.28 8.35 2.25
N TYR A 35 3.83 8.32 1.00
CA TYR A 35 2.47 7.90 0.67
C TYR A 35 2.22 6.45 1.09
N LEU A 36 3.16 5.55 0.80
CA LEU A 36 3.03 4.15 1.19
C LEU A 36 2.93 3.99 2.70
N LYS A 37 3.71 4.77 3.47
CA LYS A 37 3.61 4.75 4.93
C LYS A 37 2.24 5.23 5.42
N LEU A 38 1.71 6.30 4.85
CA LEU A 38 0.38 6.80 5.19
C LEU A 38 -0.69 5.76 4.86
N ALA A 39 -0.57 5.07 3.73
CA ALA A 39 -1.48 4.00 3.36
C ALA A 39 -1.36 2.79 4.30
N LEU A 40 -0.13 2.41 4.70
CA LEU A 40 0.08 1.36 5.69
C LEU A 40 -0.57 1.69 7.02
N ASP A 41 -0.41 2.92 7.50
CA ASP A 41 -1.02 3.38 8.74
C ASP A 41 -2.56 3.35 8.64
N GLU A 42 -3.12 3.81 7.51
CA GLU A 42 -4.57 3.80 7.27
C GLU A 42 -5.14 2.37 7.28
N PHE A 43 -4.43 1.42 6.70
CA PHE A 43 -4.84 0.02 6.64
C PHE A 43 -4.23 -0.83 7.76
N ARG A 44 -3.81 -0.21 8.86
CA ARG A 44 -3.31 -0.89 10.07
C ARG A 44 -2.18 -1.88 9.80
N GLY A 45 -1.26 -1.50 8.92
CA GLY A 45 -0.08 -2.32 8.59
C GLY A 45 -0.33 -3.42 7.57
N SER A 46 -1.52 -3.48 6.96
CA SER A 46 -1.79 -4.45 5.90
C SER A 46 -1.06 -4.08 4.62
N MET A 47 0.02 -4.78 4.31
CA MET A 47 0.78 -4.58 3.08
C MET A 47 -0.06 -4.81 1.81
N PRO A 48 -0.90 -5.86 1.71
CA PRO A 48 -1.73 -6.05 0.53
C PRO A 48 -2.68 -4.88 0.28
N LEU A 49 -3.35 -4.39 1.31
CA LEU A 49 -4.27 -3.26 1.19
C LEU A 49 -3.54 -1.95 0.86
N ALA A 50 -2.40 -1.71 1.50
CA ALA A 50 -1.59 -0.52 1.23
C ALA A 50 -1.04 -0.52 -0.20
N ALA A 51 -0.56 -1.66 -0.70
CA ALA A 51 -0.08 -1.82 -2.06
C ALA A 51 -1.21 -1.58 -3.09
N ALA A 52 -2.39 -2.12 -2.84
CA ALA A 52 -3.55 -1.89 -3.68
C ALA A 52 -3.97 -0.41 -3.68
N ALA A 53 -3.93 0.24 -2.51
CA ALA A 53 -4.20 1.67 -2.39
C ALA A 53 -3.19 2.52 -3.15
N TYR A 54 -1.92 2.15 -3.08
CA TYR A 54 -0.84 2.83 -3.80
C TYR A 54 -1.08 2.80 -5.33
N ASN A 55 -1.50 1.66 -5.85
CA ASN A 55 -1.71 1.48 -7.29
C ASN A 55 -3.07 2.00 -7.78
N ALA A 56 -4.15 1.78 -7.01
CA ALA A 56 -5.52 1.99 -7.46
C ALA A 56 -6.30 3.05 -6.68
N GLY A 57 -5.67 3.68 -5.68
CA GLY A 57 -6.35 4.57 -4.74
C GLY A 57 -7.02 3.81 -3.59
N PRO A 58 -7.21 4.46 -2.42
CA PRO A 58 -7.61 3.75 -1.19
C PRO A 58 -9.06 3.28 -1.17
N ASN A 59 -9.94 3.91 -1.94
CA ASN A 59 -11.36 3.53 -1.93
C ASN A 59 -11.61 2.14 -2.51
N ARG A 60 -10.79 1.72 -3.46
CA ARG A 60 -10.90 0.39 -4.08
C ARG A 60 -10.55 -0.75 -3.12
N PRO A 61 -9.38 -0.77 -2.48
CA PRO A 61 -9.12 -1.81 -1.49
C PRO A 61 -10.08 -1.77 -0.29
N ARG A 62 -10.59 -0.60 0.12
CA ARG A 62 -11.65 -0.52 1.12
C ARG A 62 -12.89 -1.30 0.72
N ALA A 63 -13.29 -1.23 -0.54
CA ALA A 63 -14.41 -1.99 -1.07
C ALA A 63 -14.06 -3.48 -1.26
N TRP A 64 -12.88 -3.76 -1.80
CA TRP A 64 -12.47 -5.13 -2.13
C TRP A 64 -12.20 -6.02 -0.92
N ARG A 65 -11.97 -5.42 0.27
CA ARG A 65 -11.73 -6.18 1.50
C ARG A 65 -13.00 -6.74 2.16
N ASN A 66 -14.17 -6.37 1.67
CA ASN A 66 -15.46 -6.68 2.33
C ASN A 66 -15.97 -8.12 2.10
N GLY A 67 -15.21 -8.96 1.43
CA GLY A 67 -15.51 -10.38 1.26
C GLY A 67 -15.06 -11.23 2.46
N PRO A 68 -14.97 -12.56 2.28
CA PRO A 68 -14.46 -13.44 3.33
C PRO A 68 -13.00 -13.11 3.66
N THR A 69 -12.59 -13.39 4.90
CA THR A 69 -11.19 -13.26 5.29
C THR A 69 -10.34 -14.31 4.58
N LEU A 70 -9.34 -13.86 3.84
CA LEU A 70 -8.45 -14.69 3.01
C LEU A 70 -7.00 -14.41 3.35
N GLU A 71 -6.12 -15.40 3.17
CA GLU A 71 -4.68 -15.13 3.18
C GLU A 71 -4.32 -14.06 2.15
N ALA A 72 -3.30 -13.27 2.44
CA ALA A 72 -2.91 -12.13 1.61
C ALA A 72 -2.70 -12.50 0.13
N ALA A 73 -2.01 -13.61 -0.13
CA ALA A 73 -1.76 -14.07 -1.50
C ALA A 73 -3.05 -14.49 -2.22
N ILE A 74 -3.97 -15.13 -1.50
CA ILE A 74 -5.27 -15.53 -2.07
C ILE A 74 -6.14 -14.31 -2.30
N TRP A 75 -6.18 -13.38 -1.35
CA TRP A 75 -6.91 -12.13 -1.52
C TRP A 75 -6.44 -11.35 -2.75
N ALA A 76 -5.11 -11.28 -2.96
CA ALA A 76 -4.54 -10.59 -4.12
C ALA A 76 -5.08 -11.14 -5.45
N GLU A 77 -5.30 -12.46 -5.54
CA GLU A 77 -5.89 -13.09 -6.73
C GLU A 77 -7.36 -12.67 -6.96
N THR A 78 -8.06 -12.21 -5.94
CA THR A 78 -9.45 -11.75 -6.06
C THR A 78 -9.59 -10.32 -6.55
N ILE A 79 -8.49 -9.57 -6.63
CA ILE A 79 -8.52 -8.16 -7.07
C ILE A 79 -9.06 -8.10 -8.51
N PRO A 80 -10.16 -7.34 -8.75
CA PRO A 80 -10.82 -7.33 -10.07
C PRO A 80 -10.02 -6.60 -11.15
N TYR A 81 -9.10 -5.71 -10.76
CA TYR A 81 -8.26 -4.97 -11.71
C TYR A 81 -6.97 -5.74 -11.98
N GLY A 82 -6.76 -6.17 -13.23
CA GLY A 82 -5.59 -6.95 -13.61
C GLY A 82 -4.26 -6.25 -13.31
N GLU A 83 -4.15 -4.96 -13.61
CA GLU A 83 -2.96 -4.17 -13.30
C GLU A 83 -2.66 -4.14 -11.79
N THR A 84 -3.67 -3.85 -10.98
CA THR A 84 -3.51 -3.78 -9.52
C THR A 84 -3.22 -5.16 -8.94
N ARG A 85 -3.90 -6.18 -9.42
CA ARG A 85 -3.64 -7.57 -9.02
C ARG A 85 -2.18 -7.96 -9.24
N ASP A 86 -1.66 -7.71 -10.44
CA ASP A 86 -0.27 -8.03 -10.77
C ASP A 86 0.72 -7.19 -9.94
N TYR A 87 0.42 -5.93 -9.73
CA TYR A 87 1.22 -5.04 -8.89
C TYR A 87 1.30 -5.55 -7.45
N VAL A 88 0.17 -5.84 -6.84
CA VAL A 88 0.11 -6.35 -5.46
C VAL A 88 0.88 -7.66 -5.33
N LYS A 89 0.68 -8.59 -6.25
CA LYS A 89 1.39 -9.88 -6.25
C LYS A 89 2.90 -9.67 -6.30
N LYS A 90 3.39 -8.77 -7.14
CA LYS A 90 4.82 -8.44 -7.23
C LYS A 90 5.34 -7.82 -5.92
N VAL A 91 4.61 -6.89 -5.32
CA VAL A 91 5.01 -6.26 -4.06
C VAL A 91 5.11 -7.30 -2.95
N LEU A 92 4.12 -8.18 -2.81
CA LEU A 92 4.12 -9.23 -1.79
C LEU A 92 5.27 -10.20 -1.99
N SER A 93 5.51 -10.64 -3.21
CA SER A 93 6.62 -11.53 -3.55
C SER A 93 7.97 -10.90 -3.26
N ASN A 94 8.19 -9.68 -3.75
CA ASN A 94 9.45 -8.96 -3.55
C ASN A 94 9.74 -8.70 -2.07
N THR A 95 8.71 -8.34 -1.29
CA THR A 95 8.86 -8.10 0.15
C THR A 95 9.29 -9.38 0.87
N THR A 96 8.72 -10.51 0.50
CA THR A 96 9.05 -11.82 1.09
C THR A 96 10.47 -12.25 0.70
N ASP A 97 10.85 -12.09 -0.55
CA ASP A 97 12.20 -12.40 -1.04
C ASP A 97 13.24 -11.52 -0.34
N TYR A 98 12.97 -10.23 -0.19
CA TYR A 98 13.85 -9.30 0.49
C TYR A 98 14.06 -9.70 1.97
N ALA A 99 12.98 -10.09 2.65
CA ALA A 99 13.05 -10.56 4.03
C ALA A 99 13.88 -11.86 4.14
N ALA A 100 13.76 -12.76 3.17
CA ALA A 100 14.57 -13.98 3.12
C ALA A 100 16.05 -13.66 2.95
N LEU A 101 16.39 -12.73 2.06
CA LEU A 101 17.77 -12.29 1.84
C LEU A 101 18.35 -11.63 3.10
N LEU A 102 17.61 -10.73 3.76
CA LEU A 102 18.08 -10.01 4.94
C LEU A 102 18.24 -10.92 6.16
N SER A 103 17.37 -11.90 6.35
CA SER A 103 17.39 -12.81 7.50
C SER A 103 18.25 -14.05 7.26
N GLY A 104 18.61 -14.37 6.02
CA GLY A 104 19.28 -15.62 5.65
C GLY A 104 18.39 -16.86 5.79
N ARG A 105 17.07 -16.69 5.94
CA ARG A 105 16.11 -17.78 6.14
C ARG A 105 14.95 -17.68 5.15
N PRO A 106 14.45 -18.82 4.65
CA PRO A 106 13.21 -18.81 3.86
C PRO A 106 12.07 -18.17 4.64
N GLN A 107 11.24 -17.38 3.95
CA GLN A 107 10.09 -16.69 4.54
C GLN A 107 8.81 -17.21 3.91
N SER A 108 7.80 -17.41 4.75
CA SER A 108 6.46 -17.79 4.28
C SER A 108 5.62 -16.54 4.05
N LEU A 109 5.00 -16.42 2.88
CA LEU A 109 4.01 -15.39 2.59
C LEU A 109 2.89 -15.39 3.63
N LYS A 110 2.41 -16.57 3.99
CA LYS A 110 1.30 -16.73 4.94
C LYS A 110 1.64 -16.15 6.31
N SER A 111 2.78 -16.51 6.88
CA SER A 111 3.17 -16.08 8.22
C SER A 111 3.56 -14.60 8.26
N ARG A 112 4.11 -14.08 7.17
CA ARG A 112 4.62 -12.71 7.10
C ARG A 112 3.53 -11.68 6.80
N LEU A 113 2.60 -12.01 5.89
CA LEU A 113 1.64 -11.04 5.34
C LEU A 113 0.25 -11.14 5.96
N GLY A 114 -0.02 -12.22 6.70
CA GLY A 114 -1.29 -12.40 7.37
C GLY A 114 -2.45 -12.61 6.41
N SER A 115 -3.60 -12.05 6.77
CA SER A 115 -4.84 -12.19 6.02
C SER A 115 -5.50 -10.84 5.79
N VAL A 116 -6.42 -10.80 4.82
CA VAL A 116 -7.24 -9.64 4.48
C VAL A 116 -8.70 -10.00 4.66
N GLY A 117 -9.43 -9.18 5.39
CA GLY A 117 -10.87 -9.34 5.61
C GLY A 117 -11.54 -8.00 5.86
N PRO A 118 -12.86 -8.00 6.15
CA PRO A 118 -13.60 -6.78 6.42
C PRO A 118 -13.00 -5.99 7.58
N ALA A 119 -13.08 -4.66 7.48
CA ALA A 119 -12.68 -3.80 8.59
C ALA A 119 -13.59 -4.03 9.81
N PRO A 120 -13.05 -3.97 11.05
CA PRO A 120 -13.88 -3.92 12.25
C PRO A 120 -14.88 -2.76 12.17
N VAL A 121 -16.09 -2.97 12.70
CA VAL A 121 -17.18 -1.97 12.65
C VAL A 121 -16.75 -0.62 13.24
N ASP A 122 -15.93 -0.66 14.29
CA ASP A 122 -15.49 0.53 15.03
C ASP A 122 -14.12 1.06 14.57
N GLU A 123 -13.57 0.56 13.46
CA GLU A 123 -12.27 1.00 13.00
C GLU A 123 -12.34 2.45 12.49
N PRO A 124 -11.64 3.39 13.14
CA PRO A 124 -11.67 4.78 12.71
C PRO A 124 -10.86 4.97 11.44
N VAL A 125 -11.32 5.87 10.57
CA VAL A 125 -10.54 6.34 9.42
C VAL A 125 -9.50 7.33 9.93
N LEU A 126 -8.21 7.00 9.78
CA LEU A 126 -7.12 7.86 10.24
C LEU A 126 -6.89 9.06 9.33
N THR A 127 -7.01 8.83 8.03
CA THR A 127 -6.76 9.85 7.01
C THR A 127 -7.94 9.91 6.06
N LYS A 128 -8.88 10.81 6.35
CA LYS A 128 -10.13 10.94 5.57
C LYS A 128 -9.91 11.40 4.14
N ASP A 129 -8.85 12.17 3.93
CA ASP A 129 -8.51 12.79 2.65
C ASP A 129 -7.39 12.06 1.91
N LEU A 130 -7.10 10.81 2.25
CA LEU A 130 -6.13 9.99 1.54
C LEU A 130 -6.59 9.80 0.08
N PRO A 131 -5.82 10.26 -0.91
CA PRO A 131 -6.21 10.20 -2.31
C PRO A 131 -6.03 8.82 -2.92
#